data_acfed50abe690795770b78ed78162f0f
#
_entry.id   acfed50abe690795770b78ed78162f0f
#
_cell.length_a   1.000
_cell.length_b   1.000
_cell.length_c   1.000
_cell.angle_alpha   90.00
_cell.angle_beta   90.00
_cell.angle_gamma   90.00
#
_symmetry.space_group_name_H-M   'P 1'
#
loop_
_entity.id
_entity.type
_entity.pdbx_description
1 polymer ?
#
loop_
_entity_poly.entity_id
_entity_poly.type
_entity_poly.pdbx_seq_one_letter_code
_entity_poly.pdbx_strand_id
1 'polypeptide(L)'
;RGIVYREDDEALWQCLQKYRSEATDYMAVLGLTLTVSEEEGYGFLRNSTEDGADNGEGIPRLITRRQLSYPVSLLLALLRKKFAEHDAAQSDPRLIIDRDDLAKQVEVFLQKGNNEVQWLSRFDSYINKIHELGFIRFLGDDKKRIEVRRVLKVFVDAQWLSDFDRRLAEYRGFSYGKKGALDDDGGE
;
A
#
# COMPACT_ATOMS: atom_id res chain seq x y z
N ARG A 1 -11.99 -6.43 6.40
CA ARG A 1 -11.25 -5.93 5.23
C ARG A 1 -11.80 -4.57 4.87
N GLY A 2 -10.94 -3.61 4.53
CA GLY A 2 -11.37 -2.23 4.21
C GLY A 2 -11.79 -2.02 2.76
N ILE A 3 -11.61 -3.03 1.90
CA ILE A 3 -11.91 -2.99 0.47
C ILE A 3 -12.78 -4.18 0.10
N VAL A 4 -13.86 -3.93 -0.64
CA VAL A 4 -14.73 -4.95 -1.24
C VAL A 4 -14.31 -5.15 -2.68
N TYR A 5 -14.13 -6.40 -3.10
CA TYR A 5 -13.83 -6.75 -4.49
C TYR A 5 -14.89 -7.65 -5.05
N ARG A 6 -15.31 -7.39 -6.29
CA ARG A 6 -16.28 -8.23 -7.02
C ARG A 6 -15.80 -9.67 -7.12
N GLU A 7 -14.51 -9.88 -7.38
CA GLU A 7 -13.92 -11.20 -7.55
C GLU A 7 -13.84 -12.02 -6.25
N ASP A 8 -13.82 -11.36 -5.08
CA ASP A 8 -13.70 -12.04 -3.79
C ASP A 8 -15.08 -12.43 -3.23
N ASP A 9 -16.12 -11.63 -3.49
CA ASP A 9 -17.49 -11.85 -3.01
C ASP A 9 -18.50 -11.18 -3.97
N GLU A 10 -18.95 -11.95 -4.96
CA GLU A 10 -19.92 -11.48 -5.96
C GLU A 10 -21.27 -11.11 -5.32
N ALA A 11 -21.72 -11.84 -4.30
CA ALA A 11 -23.00 -11.56 -3.65
C ALA A 11 -22.97 -10.22 -2.90
N LEU A 12 -21.89 -9.94 -2.17
CA LEU A 12 -21.68 -8.67 -1.50
C LEU A 12 -21.54 -7.53 -2.53
N TRP A 13 -20.85 -7.79 -3.65
CA TRP A 13 -20.71 -6.82 -4.72
C TRP A 13 -22.04 -6.43 -5.35
N GLN A 14 -22.91 -7.41 -5.68
CA GLN A 14 -24.25 -7.16 -6.20
C GLN A 14 -25.14 -6.40 -5.20
N CYS A 15 -25.01 -6.72 -3.91
CA CYS A 15 -25.68 -5.98 -2.84
C CYS A 15 -25.23 -4.53 -2.78
N LEU A 16 -23.91 -4.28 -2.86
CA LEU A 16 -23.33 -2.94 -2.90
C LEU A 16 -23.81 -2.14 -4.10
N GLN A 17 -23.88 -2.76 -5.28
CA GLN A 17 -24.38 -2.14 -6.50
C GLN A 17 -25.87 -1.75 -6.35
N LYS A 18 -26.69 -2.68 -5.86
CA LYS A 18 -28.12 -2.49 -5.69
C LYS A 18 -28.47 -1.36 -4.73
N TYR A 19 -27.75 -1.27 -3.62
CA TYR A 19 -28.01 -0.30 -2.54
C TYR A 19 -26.96 0.81 -2.48
N ARG A 20 -26.32 1.13 -3.60
CA ARG A 20 -25.22 2.11 -3.65
C ARG A 20 -25.62 3.48 -3.16
N SER A 21 -26.82 3.97 -3.56
CA SER A 21 -27.30 5.30 -3.16
C SER A 21 -27.51 5.36 -1.66
N GLU A 22 -28.27 4.40 -1.13
CA GLU A 22 -28.59 4.34 0.30
C GLU A 22 -27.34 4.14 1.16
N ALA A 23 -26.41 3.32 0.69
CA ALA A 23 -25.12 3.13 1.36
C ALA A 23 -24.28 4.42 1.35
N THR A 24 -24.27 5.16 0.24
CA THR A 24 -23.57 6.44 0.14
C THR A 24 -24.13 7.46 1.11
N ASP A 25 -25.46 7.61 1.14
CA ASP A 25 -26.15 8.56 2.02
C ASP A 25 -25.90 8.21 3.50
N TYR A 26 -26.00 6.94 3.84
CA TYR A 26 -25.75 6.48 5.21
C TYR A 26 -24.30 6.69 5.64
N MET A 27 -23.32 6.39 4.76
CA MET A 27 -21.90 6.61 5.05
C MET A 27 -21.56 8.09 5.16
N ALA A 28 -22.20 8.96 4.39
CA ALA A 28 -22.02 10.40 4.47
C ALA A 28 -22.40 10.95 5.86
N VAL A 29 -23.47 10.44 6.48
CA VAL A 29 -23.86 10.79 7.87
C VAL A 29 -22.75 10.45 8.87
N LEU A 30 -21.99 9.38 8.60
CA LEU A 30 -20.86 8.94 9.42
C LEU A 30 -19.54 9.67 9.10
N GLY A 31 -19.57 10.68 8.21
CA GLY A 31 -18.36 11.38 7.75
C GLY A 31 -17.46 10.51 6.87
N LEU A 32 -18.03 9.52 6.18
CA LEU A 32 -17.33 8.62 5.27
C LEU A 32 -17.79 8.83 3.82
N THR A 33 -16.88 8.70 2.89
CA THR A 33 -17.14 8.69 1.44
C THR A 33 -17.00 7.27 0.92
N LEU A 34 -18.04 6.74 0.27
CA LEU A 34 -18.01 5.49 -0.44
C LEU A 34 -17.52 5.70 -1.87
N THR A 35 -16.40 5.10 -2.21
CA THR A 35 -15.84 5.08 -3.57
C THR A 35 -16.06 3.71 -4.19
N VAL A 36 -16.68 3.65 -5.37
CA VAL A 36 -16.93 2.41 -6.11
C VAL A 36 -16.46 2.59 -7.55
N SER A 37 -15.55 1.72 -7.99
CA SER A 37 -15.14 1.58 -9.39
C SER A 37 -15.77 0.31 -9.98
N GLU A 38 -16.81 0.50 -10.79
CA GLU A 38 -17.54 -0.62 -11.41
C GLU A 38 -16.69 -1.31 -12.48
N GLU A 39 -15.93 -0.53 -13.24
CA GLU A 39 -15.05 -1.02 -14.29
C GLU A 39 -13.94 -1.91 -13.70
N GLU A 40 -13.31 -1.47 -12.63
CA GLU A 40 -12.21 -2.18 -11.97
C GLU A 40 -12.69 -3.16 -10.90
N GLY A 41 -13.99 -3.17 -10.55
CA GLY A 41 -14.63 -4.14 -9.67
C GLY A 41 -14.20 -4.05 -8.21
N TYR A 42 -14.01 -2.83 -7.66
CA TYR A 42 -13.75 -2.65 -6.23
C TYR A 42 -14.53 -1.47 -5.64
N GLY A 43 -14.72 -1.52 -4.32
CA GLY A 43 -15.28 -0.40 -3.54
C GLY A 43 -14.63 -0.32 -2.17
N PHE A 44 -14.52 0.89 -1.62
CA PHE A 44 -13.95 1.15 -0.30
C PHE A 44 -14.50 2.43 0.33
N LEU A 45 -14.27 2.58 1.63
CA LEU A 45 -14.62 3.76 2.41
C LEU A 45 -13.37 4.56 2.77
N ARG A 46 -13.47 5.90 2.72
CA ARG A 46 -12.47 6.81 3.24
C ARG A 46 -13.13 7.91 4.07
N ASN A 47 -12.37 8.59 4.91
CA ASN A 47 -12.90 9.73 5.64
C ASN A 47 -13.17 10.91 4.69
N SER A 48 -14.32 11.56 4.80
CA SER A 48 -14.72 12.70 3.96
C SER A 48 -13.83 13.92 4.14
N THR A 49 -13.10 14.04 5.26
CA THR A 49 -12.21 15.16 5.58
C THR A 49 -10.84 15.10 4.91
N GLU A 50 -10.55 14.12 4.04
CA GLU A 50 -9.27 14.05 3.33
C GLU A 50 -9.13 15.09 2.20
N ASP A 51 -10.23 15.72 1.77
CA ASP A 51 -10.24 16.73 0.71
C ASP A 51 -10.03 18.17 1.21
N GLY A 52 -9.42 18.40 2.37
CA GLY A 52 -8.77 19.69 2.63
C GLY A 52 -9.39 20.63 3.65
N ALA A 53 -10.22 20.21 4.58
CA ALA A 53 -10.64 21.07 5.70
C ALA A 53 -10.39 20.40 7.05
N ASP A 54 -9.23 20.67 7.61
CA ASP A 54 -8.96 20.49 9.05
C ASP A 54 -9.65 21.63 9.83
N ASN A 55 -10.97 21.75 9.68
CA ASN A 55 -11.79 22.65 10.48
C ASN A 55 -12.11 21.92 11.77
N GLY A 56 -11.51 22.38 12.88
CA GLY A 56 -11.47 21.82 14.23
C GLY A 56 -12.80 21.50 14.93
N GLU A 57 -13.89 21.28 14.21
CA GLU A 57 -15.21 20.85 14.71
C GLU A 57 -15.66 19.58 13.98
N GLY A 58 -14.77 18.61 13.83
CA GLY A 58 -15.01 17.43 13.02
C GLY A 58 -15.61 16.26 13.79
N ILE A 59 -16.53 15.54 13.13
CA ILE A 59 -16.95 14.19 13.47
C ILE A 59 -15.72 13.35 13.77
N PRO A 60 -15.64 12.61 14.90
CA PRO A 60 -14.52 11.76 15.21
C PRO A 60 -14.22 10.80 14.05
N ARG A 61 -12.95 10.70 13.65
CA ARG A 61 -12.56 9.82 12.53
C ARG A 61 -12.85 8.37 12.88
N LEU A 62 -13.78 7.74 12.17
CA LEU A 62 -14.12 6.32 12.35
C LEU A 62 -13.04 5.40 11.80
N ILE A 63 -12.33 5.84 10.76
CA ILE A 63 -11.22 5.10 10.16
C ILE A 63 -9.91 5.73 10.65
N THR A 64 -9.19 5.01 11.50
CA THR A 64 -7.90 5.47 12.04
C THR A 64 -6.82 5.39 10.96
N ARG A 65 -6.05 6.48 10.77
CA ARG A 65 -4.83 6.45 9.95
C ARG A 65 -3.81 5.53 10.61
N ARG A 66 -3.52 4.40 10.01
CA ARG A 66 -2.42 3.53 10.43
C ARG A 66 -1.15 3.97 9.73
N GLN A 67 -0.15 4.33 10.52
CA GLN A 67 1.18 4.56 9.96
C GLN A 67 1.74 3.22 9.48
N LEU A 68 2.14 3.17 8.21
CA LEU A 68 2.80 2.02 7.65
C LEU A 68 4.28 2.06 8.04
N SER A 69 4.85 0.90 8.34
CA SER A 69 6.30 0.80 8.55
C SER A 69 7.05 1.10 7.25
N TYR A 70 8.28 1.60 7.37
CA TYR A 70 9.13 1.91 6.22
C TYR A 70 9.23 0.75 5.20
N PRO A 71 9.48 -0.51 5.59
CA PRO A 71 9.54 -1.61 4.63
C PRO A 71 8.23 -1.85 3.88
N VAL A 72 7.09 -1.71 4.54
CA VAL A 72 5.77 -1.83 3.90
C VAL A 72 5.53 -0.69 2.92
N SER A 73 5.88 0.55 3.30
CA SER A 73 5.77 1.71 2.41
C SER A 73 6.67 1.59 1.19
N LEU A 74 7.91 1.10 1.37
CA LEU A 74 8.83 0.84 0.28
C LEU A 74 8.27 -0.20 -0.71
N LEU A 75 7.74 -1.31 -0.19
CA LEU A 75 7.08 -2.33 -1.01
C LEU A 75 5.91 -1.77 -1.81
N LEU A 76 5.05 -0.96 -1.19
CA LEU A 76 3.93 -0.31 -1.88
C LEU A 76 4.42 0.62 -3.00
N ALA A 77 5.48 1.40 -2.77
CA ALA A 77 6.08 2.25 -3.80
C ALA A 77 6.65 1.43 -4.97
N LEU A 78 7.35 0.33 -4.69
CA LEU A 78 7.88 -0.57 -5.72
C LEU A 78 6.75 -1.25 -6.51
N LEU A 79 5.72 -1.74 -5.84
CA LEU A 79 4.54 -2.33 -6.51
C LEU A 79 3.82 -1.30 -7.38
N ARG A 80 3.69 -0.06 -6.91
CA ARG A 80 3.08 1.03 -7.69
C ARG A 80 3.90 1.39 -8.93
N LYS A 81 5.23 1.42 -8.81
CA LYS A 81 6.14 1.64 -9.93
C LYS A 81 5.99 0.52 -10.97
N LYS A 82 6.04 -0.75 -10.53
CA LYS A 82 5.83 -1.90 -11.42
C LYS A 82 4.46 -1.85 -12.10
N PHE A 83 3.44 -1.39 -11.41
CA PHE A 83 2.12 -1.22 -11.99
C PHE A 83 2.11 -0.17 -13.12
N ALA A 84 2.83 0.95 -12.92
CA ALA A 84 2.96 1.98 -13.98
C ALA A 84 3.73 1.47 -15.19
N GLU A 85 4.80 0.72 -14.97
CA GLU A 85 5.59 0.09 -16.05
C GLU A 85 4.74 -0.93 -16.84
N HIS A 86 3.95 -1.73 -16.14
CA HIS A 86 3.05 -2.72 -16.72
C HIS A 86 1.95 -2.08 -17.56
N ASP A 87 1.28 -1.04 -17.05
CA ASP A 87 0.26 -0.30 -17.78
C ASP A 87 0.83 0.38 -19.07
N ALA A 88 2.05 0.91 -18.99
CA ALA A 88 2.72 1.52 -20.13
C ALA A 88 3.08 0.50 -21.23
N ALA A 89 3.32 -0.75 -20.87
CA ALA A 89 3.63 -1.83 -21.80
C ALA A 89 2.39 -2.40 -22.51
N GLN A 90 1.17 -1.92 -22.21
CA GLN A 90 -0.11 -2.43 -22.73
C GLN A 90 -0.26 -3.95 -22.57
N SER A 91 0.23 -4.47 -21.48
CA SER A 91 0.19 -5.89 -21.16
C SER A 91 -1.20 -6.31 -20.61
N ASP A 92 -1.33 -7.54 -20.14
CA ASP A 92 -2.52 -8.09 -19.47
C ASP A 92 -3.07 -7.08 -18.43
N PRO A 93 -4.39 -6.94 -18.26
CA PRO A 93 -4.98 -6.05 -17.25
C PRO A 93 -4.57 -6.39 -15.80
N ARG A 94 -4.01 -7.58 -15.57
CA ARG A 94 -3.58 -8.05 -14.26
C ARG A 94 -2.06 -8.08 -14.14
N LEU A 95 -1.53 -7.36 -13.15
CA LEU A 95 -0.11 -7.42 -12.81
C LEU A 95 0.14 -8.59 -11.85
N ILE A 96 0.81 -9.64 -12.37
CA ILE A 96 1.23 -10.80 -11.59
C ILE A 96 2.75 -10.78 -11.45
N ILE A 97 3.24 -10.93 -10.23
CA ILE A 97 4.66 -10.87 -9.89
C ILE A 97 5.03 -12.15 -9.13
N ASP A 98 6.21 -12.69 -9.41
CA ASP A 98 6.80 -13.75 -8.60
C ASP A 98 7.27 -13.19 -7.25
N ARG A 99 6.94 -13.90 -6.14
CA ARG A 99 7.26 -13.50 -4.78
C ARG A 99 8.76 -13.42 -4.53
N ASP A 100 9.52 -14.38 -5.06
CA ASP A 100 10.98 -14.47 -4.84
C ASP A 100 11.70 -13.37 -5.62
N ASP A 101 11.22 -13.02 -6.80
CA ASP A 101 11.76 -11.89 -7.58
C ASP A 101 11.45 -10.56 -6.92
N LEU A 102 10.29 -10.41 -6.30
CA LEU A 102 9.97 -9.22 -5.51
C LEU A 102 10.88 -9.14 -4.26
N ALA A 103 11.13 -10.26 -3.58
CA ALA A 103 12.03 -10.31 -2.42
C ALA A 103 13.45 -9.86 -2.78
N LYS A 104 14.01 -10.35 -3.92
CA LYS A 104 15.34 -9.93 -4.41
C LYS A 104 15.42 -8.43 -4.70
N GLN A 105 14.36 -7.84 -5.27
CA GLN A 105 14.33 -6.41 -5.56
C GLN A 105 14.29 -5.55 -4.29
N VAL A 106 13.57 -6.00 -3.28
CA VAL A 106 13.46 -5.30 -2.00
C VAL A 106 14.74 -5.42 -1.18
N GLU A 107 15.46 -6.53 -1.31
CA GLU A 107 16.75 -6.78 -0.65
C GLU A 107 17.79 -5.69 -0.96
N VAL A 108 17.75 -5.11 -2.15
CA VAL A 108 18.64 -4.00 -2.55
C VAL A 108 18.44 -2.76 -1.68
N PHE A 109 17.23 -2.54 -1.17
CA PHE A 109 16.87 -1.35 -0.39
C PHE A 109 16.83 -1.60 1.12
N LEU A 110 16.54 -2.83 1.53
CA LEU A 110 16.49 -3.23 2.92
C LEU A 110 17.71 -4.08 3.25
N GLN A 111 18.49 -3.67 4.24
CA GLN A 111 19.69 -4.41 4.63
C GLN A 111 19.34 -5.86 4.98
N LYS A 112 19.80 -6.77 4.14
CA LYS A 112 19.79 -8.21 4.43
C LYS A 112 20.84 -8.43 5.51
N GLY A 113 20.41 -8.72 6.73
CA GLY A 113 21.36 -9.19 7.75
C GLY A 113 22.03 -10.51 7.30
N ASN A 114 22.99 -11.00 8.08
CA ASN A 114 23.73 -12.24 7.76
C ASN A 114 22.86 -13.52 7.78
N ASN A 115 21.56 -13.43 8.06
CA ASN A 115 20.64 -14.56 8.17
C ASN A 115 19.52 -14.48 7.12
N GLU A 116 19.63 -15.31 6.09
CA GLU A 116 18.67 -15.38 4.99
C GLU A 116 17.27 -15.83 5.44
N VAL A 117 17.18 -16.80 6.34
CA VAL A 117 15.90 -17.31 6.86
C VAL A 117 15.16 -16.21 7.62
N GLN A 118 15.87 -15.41 8.42
CA GLN A 118 15.29 -14.30 9.14
C GLN A 118 14.83 -13.18 8.19
N TRP A 119 15.59 -12.95 7.11
CA TRP A 119 15.19 -12.00 6.06
C TRP A 119 13.88 -12.42 5.39
N LEU A 120 13.78 -13.65 4.92
CA LEU A 120 12.57 -14.16 4.27
C LEU A 120 11.35 -14.10 5.21
N SER A 121 11.52 -14.45 6.48
CA SER A 121 10.43 -14.35 7.47
C SER A 121 9.95 -12.90 7.66
N ARG A 122 10.86 -11.91 7.68
CA ARG A 122 10.48 -10.49 7.74
C ARG A 122 9.77 -10.04 6.47
N PHE A 123 10.29 -10.43 5.31
CA PHE A 123 9.67 -10.14 4.02
C PHE A 123 8.24 -10.69 3.96
N ASP A 124 8.02 -11.93 4.42
CA ASP A 124 6.70 -12.52 4.52
C ASP A 124 5.75 -11.71 5.39
N SER A 125 6.22 -11.21 6.51
CA SER A 125 5.42 -10.35 7.38
C SER A 125 4.99 -9.06 6.65
N TYR A 126 5.86 -8.46 5.86
CA TYR A 126 5.54 -7.25 5.08
C TYR A 126 4.53 -7.54 3.97
N ILE A 127 4.73 -8.63 3.22
CA ILE A 127 3.81 -9.06 2.16
C ILE A 127 2.44 -9.43 2.73
N ASN A 128 2.39 -10.18 3.84
CA ASN A 128 1.14 -10.50 4.51
C ASN A 128 0.41 -9.24 4.97
N LYS A 129 1.15 -8.21 5.44
CA LYS A 129 0.55 -6.93 5.81
C LYS A 129 -0.10 -6.23 4.62
N ILE A 130 0.54 -6.23 3.45
CA ILE A 130 -0.01 -5.65 2.22
C ILE A 130 -1.23 -6.45 1.74
N HIS A 131 -1.22 -7.76 1.89
CA HIS A 131 -2.36 -8.63 1.63
C HIS A 131 -3.55 -8.34 2.57
N GLU A 132 -3.31 -8.16 3.87
CA GLU A 132 -4.35 -7.77 4.85
C GLU A 132 -4.98 -6.42 4.51
N LEU A 133 -4.19 -5.48 3.99
CA LEU A 133 -4.67 -4.19 3.51
C LEU A 133 -5.51 -4.30 2.22
N GLY A 134 -5.44 -5.43 1.54
CA GLY A 134 -6.21 -5.70 0.32
C GLY A 134 -5.53 -5.23 -0.97
N PHE A 135 -4.27 -4.83 -0.96
CA PHE A 135 -3.56 -4.33 -2.15
C PHE A 135 -2.98 -5.44 -3.04
N ILE A 136 -2.86 -6.63 -2.51
CA ILE A 136 -2.42 -7.82 -3.24
C ILE A 136 -3.30 -9.03 -2.93
N ARG A 137 -3.27 -10.01 -3.82
CA ARG A 137 -3.83 -11.35 -3.65
C ARG A 137 -2.77 -12.40 -3.95
N PHE A 138 -2.66 -13.43 -3.12
CA PHE A 138 -1.87 -14.60 -3.46
C PHE A 138 -2.60 -15.46 -4.47
N LEU A 139 -1.87 -15.99 -5.46
CA LEU A 139 -2.38 -16.92 -6.46
C LEU A 139 -1.80 -18.31 -6.19
N GLY A 140 -2.69 -19.29 -6.10
CA GLY A 140 -2.33 -20.68 -5.75
C GLY A 140 -2.01 -20.87 -4.27
N ASP A 141 -1.98 -22.14 -3.87
CA ASP A 141 -1.78 -22.53 -2.47
C ASP A 141 -0.33 -22.33 -2.00
N ASP A 142 0.62 -22.35 -2.94
CA ASP A 142 2.04 -22.17 -2.67
C ASP A 142 2.45 -20.71 -2.41
N LYS A 143 1.53 -19.75 -2.63
CA LYS A 143 1.74 -18.30 -2.44
C LYS A 143 2.95 -17.73 -3.18
N LYS A 144 3.44 -18.40 -4.23
CA LYS A 144 4.60 -17.95 -5.00
C LYS A 144 4.28 -16.80 -5.94
N ARG A 145 3.05 -16.71 -6.41
CA ARG A 145 2.60 -15.65 -7.30
C ARG A 145 1.70 -14.67 -6.57
N ILE A 146 1.95 -13.41 -6.81
CA ILE A 146 1.24 -12.29 -6.20
C ILE A 146 0.60 -11.48 -7.31
N GLU A 147 -0.72 -11.31 -7.24
CA GLU A 147 -1.44 -10.37 -8.07
C GLU A 147 -1.55 -9.03 -7.35
N VAL A 148 -1.11 -7.97 -7.99
CA VAL A 148 -1.23 -6.60 -7.49
C VAL A 148 -2.60 -6.04 -7.89
N ARG A 149 -3.38 -5.61 -6.91
CA ARG A 149 -4.74 -5.10 -7.13
C ARG A 149 -4.73 -3.64 -7.62
N ARG A 150 -5.60 -3.32 -8.56
CA ARG A 150 -5.69 -1.98 -9.19
C ARG A 150 -5.98 -0.84 -8.21
N VAL A 151 -6.70 -1.13 -7.14
CA VAL A 151 -6.98 -0.16 -6.06
C VAL A 151 -5.71 0.49 -5.49
N LEU A 152 -4.55 -0.18 -5.60
CA LEU A 152 -3.26 0.37 -5.18
C LEU A 152 -2.97 1.74 -5.83
N LYS A 153 -3.43 1.98 -7.07
CA LYS A 153 -3.25 3.26 -7.78
C LYS A 153 -3.93 4.42 -7.07
N VAL A 154 -5.04 4.16 -6.40
CA VAL A 154 -5.82 5.19 -5.68
C VAL A 154 -5.20 5.50 -4.32
N PHE A 155 -4.65 4.49 -3.64
CA PHE A 155 -4.03 4.66 -2.32
C PHE A 155 -2.58 5.13 -2.38
N VAL A 156 -1.86 4.79 -3.45
CA VAL A 156 -0.47 5.19 -3.70
C VAL A 156 -0.45 6.06 -4.95
N ASP A 157 -0.94 7.27 -4.80
CA ASP A 157 -0.98 8.29 -5.86
C ASP A 157 0.36 9.02 -6.02
N ALA A 158 0.42 9.99 -6.91
CA ALA A 158 1.62 10.77 -7.18
C ALA A 158 2.06 11.60 -5.96
N GLN A 159 1.11 12.13 -5.18
CA GLN A 159 1.41 12.89 -3.96
C GLN A 159 2.03 12.00 -2.89
N TRP A 160 1.46 10.82 -2.68
CA TRP A 160 1.99 9.83 -1.74
C TRP A 160 3.43 9.42 -2.12
N LEU A 161 3.70 9.18 -3.42
CA LEU A 161 5.04 8.84 -3.90
C LEU A 161 6.03 9.99 -3.68
N SER A 162 5.64 11.23 -3.97
CA SER A 162 6.46 12.41 -3.70
C SER A 162 6.80 12.57 -2.22
N ASP A 163 5.82 12.39 -1.34
CA ASP A 163 6.02 12.44 0.11
C ASP A 163 6.91 11.31 0.61
N PHE A 164 6.79 10.12 0.01
CA PHE A 164 7.65 8.99 0.32
C PHE A 164 9.10 9.23 -0.11
N ASP A 165 9.33 9.75 -1.32
CA ASP A 165 10.67 10.09 -1.83
C ASP A 165 11.35 11.16 -0.97
N ARG A 166 10.61 12.18 -0.53
CA ARG A 166 11.11 13.20 0.40
C ARG A 166 11.57 12.57 1.73
N ARG A 167 10.76 11.68 2.32
CA ARG A 167 11.13 10.96 3.55
C ARG A 167 12.33 10.03 3.34
N LEU A 168 12.45 9.39 2.18
CA LEU A 168 13.63 8.58 1.83
C LEU A 168 14.90 9.42 1.80
N ALA A 169 14.84 10.62 1.22
CA ALA A 169 15.98 11.54 1.17
C ALA A 169 16.40 11.98 2.58
N GLU A 170 15.45 12.29 3.46
CA GLU A 170 15.69 12.61 4.86
C GLU A 170 16.38 11.44 5.60
N TYR A 171 15.91 10.21 5.44
CA TYR A 171 16.51 9.01 6.06
C TYR A 171 17.93 8.75 5.55
N ARG A 172 18.20 8.96 4.26
CA ARG A 172 19.57 8.86 3.70
C ARG A 172 20.49 9.93 4.28
N GLY A 173 20.03 11.18 4.42
CA GLY A 173 20.76 12.26 5.04
C GLY A 173 21.17 11.96 6.48
N PHE A 174 20.28 11.38 7.30
CA PHE A 174 20.58 10.96 8.67
C PHE A 174 21.57 9.80 8.75
N SER A 175 21.55 8.87 7.80
CA SER A 175 22.49 7.73 7.78
C SER A 175 23.91 8.15 7.40
N TYR A 176 24.08 9.14 6.56
CA TYR A 176 25.40 9.68 6.20
C TYR A 176 25.98 10.58 7.31
N GLY A 177 25.15 11.34 8.02
CA GLY A 177 25.58 12.19 9.13
C GLY A 177 26.12 11.42 10.35
N LYS A 178 25.62 10.20 10.60
CA LYS A 178 26.07 9.35 11.70
C LYS A 178 27.38 8.61 11.43
N LYS A 179 27.74 8.39 10.16
CA LYS A 179 29.03 7.78 9.79
C LYS A 179 30.21 8.78 9.84
N GLY A 180 29.95 10.05 9.61
CA GLY A 180 30.98 11.10 9.67
C GLY A 180 31.33 11.55 11.09
N ALA A 181 30.57 11.19 12.11
CA ALA A 181 30.80 11.59 13.49
C ALA A 181 31.57 10.55 14.34
N LEU A 182 31.92 9.40 13.75
CA LEU A 182 32.66 8.33 14.45
C LEU A 182 34.14 8.20 14.03
N ASP A 183 34.57 8.97 13.01
CA ASP A 183 35.95 8.89 12.49
C ASP A 183 36.86 10.07 12.92
N ASP A 184 36.35 10.98 13.82
CA ASP A 184 37.13 12.15 14.25
C ASP A 184 37.53 12.14 15.76
N ASP A 185 37.64 10.97 16.36
CA ASP A 185 38.20 10.85 17.73
C ASP A 185 39.28 9.76 17.78
N GLY A 186 40.43 10.09 17.24
CA GLY A 186 41.59 9.19 17.23
C GLY A 186 42.87 9.83 16.78
N GLY A 187 43.30 10.91 17.47
CA GLY A 187 44.57 11.51 17.15
C GLY A 187 45.08 12.49 18.22
N GLU A 188 45.59 11.98 19.34
CA GLU A 188 46.76 12.55 20.08
C GLU A 188 47.30 11.48 21.01
#